data_914576cab25ecafca2f5349224ac9896
#
_entry.id   914576cab25ecafca2f5349224ac9896
#
_cell.length_a   1.000
_cell.length_b   1.000
_cell.length_c   1.000
_cell.angle_alpha   90.00
_cell.angle_beta   90.00
_cell.angle_gamma   90.00
#
_symmetry.space_group_name_H-M   'P 1'
#
loop_
_entity.id
_entity.type
_entity.pdbx_description
1 polymer ?
#
loop_
_entity_poly.entity_id
_entity_poly.type
_entity_poly.pdbx_seq_one_letter_code
_entity_poly.pdbx_strand_id
1 'polypeptide(L)'
;MTHPSLRPSCILTLVAVIACPVVMMAQNPVSTAENRRIDIVPAVAAHQHLMSPAGVALVPPEPPLATIQLPPDLDQLLRRREKVSGAPPTGDLFTEDAIIQELQEGRWHKGREKIDSFLGFMDTDLHYVPSAYSADGSTGWIAGTVRQDTSTREVLNFVLGLKRRQGGAWQIATEIFTAIPPPQYGKPVEADQLVAELDDAEIARGVVLSTAYWYGARRHAFSNAEAEAKTRADNDWTVAQVSRHPDRLVAFCGVGALADYAAAEIARCAKLPHVKGIKTHFANASVDLKNPEHVAKVKQFVQAANANRMAIVAHVRTRGEWLPEHARIVLEQILPAAPDVPIQIAHMGSAAGEPDAATAVFADAIAAKDPRVRNLYLDITQTVLTDGSQSQERLAQIAGVLRRIGLERIFFGSDMTGPGGNPPPREHWKAVRRLPLTDAELRVLAANVPPYMK
;
A
#
# COMPACT_ATOMS: atom_id res chain seq x y z
N MET A 1 73.83 -52.38 -19.61
CA MET A 1 74.60 -51.13 -19.54
C MET A 1 74.09 -50.22 -20.64
N THR A 2 73.90 -48.95 -20.36
CA THR A 2 73.53 -47.85 -21.25
C THR A 2 72.06 -47.71 -21.69
N HIS A 3 71.38 -46.79 -21.04
CA HIS A 3 70.13 -46.19 -21.45
C HIS A 3 70.30 -45.33 -22.71
N PRO A 4 69.28 -45.21 -23.55
CA PRO A 4 69.13 -44.04 -24.40
C PRO A 4 67.94 -43.14 -23.91
N SER A 5 68.26 -41.89 -23.93
CA SER A 5 67.40 -40.74 -23.63
C SER A 5 66.23 -40.57 -24.61
N LEU A 6 65.04 -40.40 -24.12
CA LEU A 6 63.88 -39.96 -24.91
C LEU A 6 63.75 -38.42 -24.83
N ARG A 7 63.72 -37.78 -25.98
CA ARG A 7 63.39 -36.36 -26.17
C ARG A 7 61.89 -36.19 -26.18
N PRO A 8 61.32 -35.09 -25.61
CA PRO A 8 59.89 -34.83 -25.69
C PRO A 8 59.57 -34.18 -27.06
N SER A 9 58.57 -34.75 -27.72
CA SER A 9 57.95 -34.17 -28.92
C SER A 9 56.97 -33.06 -28.49
N CYS A 10 57.12 -31.85 -29.02
CA CYS A 10 56.16 -30.77 -28.94
C CYS A 10 54.93 -31.13 -29.76
N ILE A 11 53.80 -31.28 -29.07
CA ILE A 11 52.46 -31.30 -29.69
C ILE A 11 51.93 -29.85 -29.69
N LEU A 12 51.90 -29.29 -30.91
CA LEU A 12 51.24 -27.99 -31.14
C LEU A 12 49.74 -28.22 -31.09
N THR A 13 49.10 -27.80 -29.98
CA THR A 13 47.63 -27.77 -29.89
C THR A 13 47.14 -26.49 -30.53
N LEU A 14 46.49 -26.61 -31.67
CA LEU A 14 45.80 -25.53 -32.38
C LEU A 14 44.56 -25.18 -31.59
N VAL A 15 44.58 -24.05 -30.85
CA VAL A 15 43.38 -23.50 -30.20
C VAL A 15 42.57 -22.76 -31.27
N ALA A 16 41.50 -23.38 -31.73
CA ALA A 16 40.50 -22.70 -32.55
C ALA A 16 39.73 -21.69 -31.67
N VAL A 17 40.01 -20.41 -31.85
CA VAL A 17 39.21 -19.33 -31.28
C VAL A 17 37.88 -19.30 -32.03
N ILE A 18 36.84 -19.87 -31.43
CA ILE A 18 35.49 -19.71 -31.90
C ILE A 18 35.08 -18.27 -31.50
N ALA A 19 35.09 -17.36 -32.47
CA ALA A 19 34.49 -16.05 -32.32
C ALA A 19 32.99 -16.22 -32.13
N CYS A 20 32.53 -16.13 -30.89
CA CYS A 20 31.14 -16.01 -30.56
C CYS A 20 30.63 -14.62 -31.06
N PRO A 21 29.63 -14.52 -31.92
CA PRO A 21 29.09 -13.22 -32.28
C PRO A 21 28.50 -12.61 -31.00
N VAL A 22 29.09 -11.50 -30.56
CA VAL A 22 28.45 -10.63 -29.57
C VAL A 22 27.13 -10.15 -30.19
N VAL A 23 26.04 -10.80 -29.82
CA VAL A 23 24.70 -10.26 -30.07
C VAL A 23 24.65 -8.96 -29.28
N MET A 24 24.86 -7.83 -29.96
CA MET A 24 24.44 -6.54 -29.43
C MET A 24 22.94 -6.65 -29.17
N MET A 25 22.57 -6.91 -27.91
CA MET A 25 21.22 -6.67 -27.47
C MET A 25 20.93 -5.19 -27.73
N ALA A 26 20.08 -4.94 -28.71
CA ALA A 26 19.54 -3.62 -28.96
C ALA A 26 19.02 -3.11 -27.63
N GLN A 27 19.62 -2.03 -27.12
CA GLN A 27 19.14 -1.36 -25.91
C GLN A 27 17.66 -1.04 -26.14
N ASN A 28 16.81 -1.59 -25.27
CA ASN A 28 15.38 -1.43 -25.34
C ASN A 28 15.06 0.07 -25.45
N PRO A 29 14.24 0.53 -26.44
CA PRO A 29 13.85 1.94 -26.58
C PRO A 29 13.11 2.50 -25.35
N VAL A 30 12.68 1.62 -24.43
CA VAL A 30 12.09 1.98 -23.12
C VAL A 30 13.09 2.76 -22.25
N SER A 31 14.37 2.41 -22.24
CA SER A 31 15.42 3.06 -21.43
C SER A 31 15.64 4.54 -21.81
N THR A 32 15.53 4.90 -23.10
CA THR A 32 15.74 6.29 -23.55
C THR A 32 14.53 7.20 -23.35
N ALA A 33 13.31 6.63 -23.31
CA ALA A 33 12.10 7.37 -22.97
C ALA A 33 12.00 7.63 -21.46
N GLU A 34 12.41 6.67 -20.63
CA GLU A 34 12.43 6.77 -19.18
C GLU A 34 13.45 7.82 -18.71
N ASN A 35 14.62 7.88 -19.31
CA ASN A 35 15.64 8.90 -19.02
C ASN A 35 15.19 10.34 -19.39
N ARG A 36 14.34 10.52 -20.41
CA ARG A 36 13.84 11.84 -20.80
C ARG A 36 12.74 12.38 -19.86
N ARG A 37 12.14 11.52 -19.01
CA ARG A 37 11.08 11.90 -18.05
C ARG A 37 11.61 12.25 -16.66
N ILE A 38 12.92 12.14 -16.43
CA ILE A 38 13.54 12.41 -15.13
C ILE A 38 13.34 13.86 -14.73
N ASP A 39 13.37 14.81 -15.69
CA ASP A 39 13.22 16.25 -15.44
C ASP A 39 11.77 16.69 -15.16
N ILE A 40 10.80 15.77 -15.25
CA ILE A 40 9.40 16.08 -14.95
C ILE A 40 9.14 15.70 -13.49
N VAL A 41 8.98 16.71 -12.65
CA VAL A 41 8.82 16.55 -11.19
C VAL A 41 7.51 17.19 -10.74
N PRO A 42 6.77 16.61 -9.78
CA PRO A 42 5.55 17.20 -9.24
C PRO A 42 5.84 18.53 -8.53
N ALA A 43 5.02 19.54 -8.78
CA ALA A 43 5.09 20.81 -8.06
C ALA A 43 4.68 20.66 -6.60
N VAL A 44 3.76 19.74 -6.31
CA VAL A 44 3.19 19.50 -4.98
C VAL A 44 2.95 18.00 -4.76
N ALA A 45 3.30 17.51 -3.58
CA ALA A 45 2.83 16.23 -3.05
C ALA A 45 1.57 16.47 -2.20
N ALA A 46 0.39 16.26 -2.79
CA ALA A 46 -0.90 16.68 -2.23
C ALA A 46 -1.53 15.68 -1.24
N HIS A 47 -0.84 14.58 -0.91
CA HIS A 47 -1.31 13.56 0.01
C HIS A 47 -0.12 12.93 0.73
N GLN A 48 0.21 13.46 1.89
CA GLN A 48 1.28 13.00 2.78
C GLN A 48 0.75 12.92 4.20
N HIS A 49 1.34 12.07 5.02
CA HIS A 49 1.05 11.97 6.45
C HIS A 49 2.32 12.15 7.28
N LEU A 50 2.15 12.63 8.50
CA LEU A 50 3.09 12.49 9.60
C LEU A 50 2.54 11.49 10.60
N MET A 51 3.39 10.98 11.49
CA MET A 51 2.99 10.04 12.53
C MET A 51 3.38 10.61 13.88
N SER A 52 2.40 11.00 14.67
CA SER A 52 2.62 11.49 16.03
C SER A 52 3.03 10.36 16.98
N PRO A 53 3.70 10.67 18.10
CA PRO A 53 3.94 9.69 19.17
C PRO A 53 2.65 9.03 19.67
N ALA A 54 1.55 9.79 19.73
CA ALA A 54 0.25 9.27 20.13
C ALA A 54 -0.36 8.36 19.06
N GLY A 55 -0.16 8.68 17.77
CA GLY A 55 -0.56 7.81 16.65
C GLY A 55 0.21 6.49 16.64
N VAL A 56 1.51 6.51 16.88
CA VAL A 56 2.32 5.28 17.05
C VAL A 56 1.78 4.43 18.19
N ALA A 57 1.42 5.04 19.32
CA ALA A 57 0.89 4.31 20.48
C ALA A 57 -0.51 3.69 20.24
N LEU A 58 -1.25 4.13 19.23
CA LEU A 58 -2.53 3.52 18.84
C LEU A 58 -2.38 2.16 18.16
N VAL A 59 -1.24 1.94 17.53
CA VAL A 59 -0.91 0.71 16.81
C VAL A 59 0.42 0.21 17.36
N PRO A 60 0.46 -0.20 18.64
CA PRO A 60 1.69 -0.75 19.19
C PRO A 60 2.11 -1.94 18.32
N PRO A 61 3.41 -2.12 18.09
CA PRO A 61 3.89 -3.35 17.48
C PRO A 61 3.39 -4.52 18.34
N GLU A 62 2.74 -5.49 17.70
CA GLU A 62 2.38 -6.71 18.40
C GLU A 62 3.68 -7.35 18.92
N PRO A 63 3.72 -7.76 20.20
CA PRO A 63 4.86 -8.47 20.69
C PRO A 63 5.02 -9.75 19.85
N PRO A 64 6.24 -10.13 19.47
CA PRO A 64 6.46 -11.37 18.75
C PRO A 64 5.87 -12.52 19.55
N LEU A 65 5.15 -13.41 18.88
CA LEU A 65 4.59 -14.59 19.51
C LEU A 65 5.73 -15.42 20.10
N ALA A 66 5.54 -15.94 21.32
CA ALA A 66 6.53 -16.80 21.94
C ALA A 66 6.76 -18.06 21.09
N THR A 67 8.03 -18.38 20.85
CA THR A 67 8.40 -19.65 20.21
C THR A 67 8.07 -20.81 21.15
N ILE A 68 7.47 -21.85 20.62
CA ILE A 68 7.16 -23.07 21.35
C ILE A 68 7.96 -24.27 20.84
N GLN A 69 8.08 -25.31 21.66
CA GLN A 69 8.57 -26.60 21.22
C GLN A 69 7.40 -27.45 20.73
N LEU A 70 7.54 -28.00 19.53
CA LEU A 70 6.56 -28.94 18.96
C LEU A 70 6.83 -30.36 19.44
N PRO A 71 5.81 -31.23 19.46
CA PRO A 71 6.01 -32.69 19.51
C PRO A 71 6.97 -33.13 18.39
N PRO A 72 7.80 -34.17 18.64
CA PRO A 72 8.83 -34.59 17.68
C PRO A 72 8.36 -34.85 16.26
N ASP A 73 7.17 -35.44 16.11
CA ASP A 73 6.58 -35.77 14.80
C ASP A 73 6.11 -34.52 14.05
N LEU A 74 5.62 -33.50 14.73
CA LEU A 74 5.26 -32.21 14.14
C LEU A 74 6.50 -31.37 13.84
N ASP A 75 7.51 -31.36 14.70
CA ASP A 75 8.77 -30.67 14.41
C ASP A 75 9.49 -31.29 13.22
N GLN A 76 9.52 -32.62 13.11
CA GLN A 76 10.07 -33.31 11.95
C GLN A 76 9.34 -32.92 10.65
N LEU A 77 8.00 -32.81 10.67
CA LEU A 77 7.24 -32.35 9.53
C LEU A 77 7.66 -30.94 9.12
N LEU A 78 7.76 -30.03 10.09
CA LEU A 78 8.12 -28.64 9.85
C LEU A 78 9.54 -28.51 9.26
N ARG A 79 10.52 -29.24 9.80
CA ARG A 79 11.91 -29.29 9.26
C ARG A 79 11.96 -29.91 7.87
N ARG A 80 11.10 -30.87 7.55
CA ARG A 80 10.97 -31.37 6.18
C ARG A 80 10.45 -30.31 5.23
N ARG A 81 9.46 -29.49 5.69
CA ARG A 81 8.92 -28.38 4.88
C ARG A 81 9.98 -27.32 4.57
N GLU A 82 10.86 -27.01 5.49
CA GLU A 82 11.96 -26.05 5.27
C GLU A 82 12.90 -26.49 4.13
N LYS A 83 13.11 -27.77 3.94
CA LYS A 83 14.07 -28.33 3.00
C LYS A 83 13.56 -28.48 1.55
N VAL A 84 12.29 -28.18 1.28
CA VAL A 84 11.73 -28.44 -0.06
C VAL A 84 11.70 -27.24 -0.99
N SER A 85 12.10 -26.06 -0.52
CA SER A 85 12.27 -24.91 -1.40
C SER A 85 13.42 -25.18 -2.38
N GLY A 86 13.14 -25.09 -3.68
CA GLY A 86 14.13 -25.41 -4.74
C GLY A 86 14.47 -26.90 -4.91
N ALA A 87 13.88 -27.81 -4.17
CA ALA A 87 14.20 -29.25 -4.18
C ALA A 87 12.99 -30.18 -4.29
N PRO A 88 12.10 -30.04 -5.27
CA PRO A 88 11.02 -30.99 -5.49
C PRO A 88 11.57 -32.35 -6.01
N PRO A 89 10.81 -33.43 -5.92
CA PRO A 89 9.42 -33.51 -5.46
C PRO A 89 9.27 -33.57 -3.94
N THR A 90 8.15 -33.03 -3.44
CA THR A 90 7.84 -33.00 -2.00
C THR A 90 7.48 -34.38 -1.41
N GLY A 91 7.30 -35.38 -2.26
CA GLY A 91 6.96 -36.73 -1.88
C GLY A 91 5.62 -36.84 -1.13
N ASP A 92 5.66 -37.39 0.09
CA ASP A 92 4.51 -37.55 0.95
C ASP A 92 4.29 -36.40 1.95
N LEU A 93 5.06 -35.31 1.82
CA LEU A 93 4.96 -34.16 2.72
C LEU A 93 3.59 -33.48 2.66
N PHE A 94 3.01 -33.38 1.46
CA PHE A 94 1.68 -32.83 1.24
C PHE A 94 0.65 -33.91 0.96
N THR A 95 -0.62 -33.66 1.34
CA THR A 95 -1.72 -34.49 0.89
C THR A 95 -1.91 -34.36 -0.63
N GLU A 96 -2.59 -35.35 -1.26
CA GLU A 96 -2.84 -35.29 -2.70
C GLU A 96 -3.68 -34.06 -3.13
N ASP A 97 -4.60 -33.67 -2.24
CA ASP A 97 -5.54 -32.58 -2.42
C ASP A 97 -5.07 -31.26 -1.74
N ALA A 98 -3.83 -31.20 -1.29
CA ALA A 98 -3.29 -30.04 -0.57
C ALA A 98 -3.43 -28.71 -1.34
N ILE A 99 -3.50 -27.62 -0.58
CA ILE A 99 -3.62 -26.27 -1.12
C ILE A 99 -2.56 -25.38 -0.49
N ILE A 100 -1.78 -24.67 -1.33
CA ILE A 100 -0.84 -23.61 -0.89
C ILE A 100 -1.30 -22.28 -1.46
N GLN A 101 -1.28 -21.24 -0.65
CA GLN A 101 -1.46 -19.84 -1.09
C GLN A 101 -0.12 -19.22 -1.42
N GLU A 102 0.03 -18.73 -2.65
CA GLU A 102 1.15 -17.91 -3.06
C GLU A 102 1.00 -16.49 -2.52
N LEU A 103 2.08 -15.95 -1.94
CA LEU A 103 2.07 -14.65 -1.27
C LEU A 103 1.96 -13.46 -2.22
N GLN A 104 2.72 -13.50 -3.33
CA GLN A 104 2.88 -12.32 -4.19
C GLN A 104 1.64 -12.02 -5.03
N GLU A 105 0.97 -13.08 -5.53
CA GLU A 105 -0.15 -12.92 -6.44
C GLU A 105 -1.48 -13.42 -5.85
N GLY A 106 -1.45 -13.92 -4.60
CA GLY A 106 -2.64 -14.46 -3.93
C GLY A 106 -3.22 -15.72 -4.59
N ARG A 107 -2.49 -16.32 -5.55
CA ARG A 107 -2.92 -17.52 -6.26
C ARG A 107 -2.89 -18.74 -5.35
N TRP A 108 -3.76 -19.69 -5.68
CA TRP A 108 -3.83 -20.97 -5.01
C TRP A 108 -3.26 -22.09 -5.89
N HIS A 109 -2.31 -22.82 -5.35
CA HIS A 109 -1.79 -24.05 -5.95
C HIS A 109 -2.47 -25.24 -5.29
N LYS A 110 -3.30 -25.96 -6.03
CA LYS A 110 -4.05 -27.11 -5.53
C LYS A 110 -3.53 -28.39 -6.16
N GLY A 111 -3.27 -29.38 -5.30
CA GLY A 111 -2.75 -30.69 -5.65
C GLY A 111 -1.22 -30.75 -5.69
N ARG A 112 -0.68 -31.89 -5.32
CA ARG A 112 0.76 -32.12 -5.13
C ARG A 112 1.60 -31.70 -6.34
N GLU A 113 1.20 -32.08 -7.54
CA GLU A 113 1.93 -31.77 -8.78
C GLU A 113 2.13 -30.26 -8.99
N LYS A 114 1.07 -29.45 -8.77
CA LYS A 114 1.15 -28.00 -8.89
C LYS A 114 1.96 -27.37 -7.76
N ILE A 115 1.89 -27.96 -6.57
CA ILE A 115 2.68 -27.55 -5.41
C ILE A 115 4.16 -27.84 -5.66
N ASP A 116 4.51 -29.01 -6.17
CA ASP A 116 5.88 -29.37 -6.53
C ASP A 116 6.46 -28.42 -7.60
N SER A 117 5.67 -28.12 -8.61
CA SER A 117 6.05 -27.14 -9.63
C SER A 117 6.31 -25.76 -9.04
N PHE A 118 5.41 -25.28 -8.19
CA PHE A 118 5.55 -23.96 -7.53
C PHE A 118 6.77 -23.91 -6.62
N LEU A 119 6.96 -24.90 -5.74
CA LEU A 119 8.08 -24.92 -4.80
C LEU A 119 9.43 -25.12 -5.50
N GLY A 120 9.45 -25.76 -6.69
CA GLY A 120 10.63 -25.93 -7.50
C GLY A 120 11.20 -24.62 -8.09
N PHE A 121 10.37 -23.58 -8.19
CA PHE A 121 10.81 -22.23 -8.60
C PHE A 121 11.25 -21.34 -7.43
N MET A 122 11.04 -21.79 -6.18
CA MET A 122 11.47 -21.03 -5.00
C MET A 122 12.95 -21.29 -4.74
N ASP A 123 13.76 -20.26 -4.77
CA ASP A 123 15.20 -20.28 -4.45
C ASP A 123 15.50 -19.68 -3.05
N THR A 124 14.48 -19.50 -2.24
CA THR A 124 14.56 -18.86 -0.92
C THR A 124 14.41 -19.90 0.19
N ASP A 125 15.39 -19.96 1.09
CA ASP A 125 15.30 -20.78 2.28
C ASP A 125 14.31 -20.16 3.28
N LEU A 126 13.34 -20.97 3.73
CA LEU A 126 12.34 -20.58 4.72
C LEU A 126 12.61 -21.28 6.04
N HIS A 127 12.67 -20.52 7.14
CA HIS A 127 12.83 -21.02 8.49
C HIS A 127 11.57 -20.77 9.30
N TYR A 128 10.87 -21.85 9.63
CA TYR A 128 9.60 -21.80 10.37
C TYR A 128 9.84 -21.75 11.87
N VAL A 129 9.26 -20.74 12.52
CA VAL A 129 9.31 -20.51 13.96
C VAL A 129 7.89 -20.77 14.52
N PRO A 130 7.61 -21.93 15.10
CA PRO A 130 6.28 -22.27 15.59
C PRO A 130 5.97 -21.49 16.88
N SER A 131 4.73 -20.99 16.99
CA SER A 131 4.24 -20.25 18.15
C SER A 131 2.95 -20.81 18.75
N ALA A 132 2.23 -21.64 17.99
CA ALA A 132 1.06 -22.36 18.49
C ALA A 132 0.83 -23.63 17.66
N TYR A 133 0.21 -24.62 18.25
CA TYR A 133 -0.27 -25.81 17.53
C TYR A 133 -1.47 -26.46 18.25
N SER A 134 -2.21 -27.25 17.52
CA SER A 134 -3.15 -28.24 18.05
C SER A 134 -3.14 -29.44 17.14
N ALA A 135 -3.21 -30.65 17.70
CA ALA A 135 -3.28 -31.87 16.94
C ALA A 135 -4.16 -32.88 17.73
N ASP A 136 -5.18 -33.40 17.05
CA ASP A 136 -6.10 -34.36 17.61
C ASP A 136 -6.36 -35.52 16.61
N GLY A 137 -5.89 -36.72 16.95
CA GLY A 137 -6.08 -37.91 16.15
C GLY A 137 -5.53 -37.80 14.73
N SER A 138 -6.37 -37.42 13.77
CA SER A 138 -6.06 -37.37 12.35
C SER A 138 -5.96 -35.97 11.76
N THR A 139 -6.23 -34.93 12.54
CA THR A 139 -6.18 -33.53 12.10
C THR A 139 -5.39 -32.68 13.06
N GLY A 140 -4.88 -31.53 12.56
CA GLY A 140 -4.14 -30.58 13.37
C GLY A 140 -3.82 -29.33 12.60
N TRP A 141 -3.14 -28.40 13.30
CA TRP A 141 -2.58 -27.21 12.70
C TRP A 141 -1.33 -26.77 13.47
N ILE A 142 -0.45 -26.06 12.78
CA ILE A 142 0.70 -25.34 13.35
C ILE A 142 0.62 -23.91 12.82
N ALA A 143 0.84 -22.94 13.70
CA ALA A 143 0.93 -21.53 13.35
C ALA A 143 2.20 -20.91 13.96
N GLY A 144 2.68 -19.85 13.31
CA GLY A 144 3.88 -19.13 13.75
C GLY A 144 4.35 -18.14 12.71
N THR A 145 5.66 -17.88 12.71
CA THR A 145 6.31 -16.95 11.81
C THR A 145 7.38 -17.62 10.96
N VAL A 146 7.77 -16.96 9.86
CA VAL A 146 8.82 -17.43 8.96
C VAL A 146 9.89 -16.37 8.82
N ARG A 147 11.14 -16.79 8.89
CA ARG A 147 12.32 -16.02 8.48
C ARG A 147 12.79 -16.50 7.12
N GLN A 148 13.31 -15.60 6.30
CA GLN A 148 13.89 -15.93 5.01
C GLN A 148 15.42 -15.91 5.09
N ASP A 149 16.06 -16.89 4.49
CA ASP A 149 17.52 -17.02 4.39
C ASP A 149 18.23 -16.82 5.73
N THR A 150 19.28 -16.02 5.74
CA THR A 150 20.06 -15.68 6.93
C THR A 150 19.46 -14.53 7.75
N SER A 151 18.27 -14.06 7.40
CA SER A 151 17.59 -12.98 8.12
C SER A 151 17.25 -13.42 9.55
N THR A 152 17.54 -12.56 10.51
CA THR A 152 17.05 -12.72 11.88
C THR A 152 15.63 -12.21 12.07
N ARG A 153 15.08 -11.53 11.05
CA ARG A 153 13.75 -10.92 11.05
C ARG A 153 12.71 -11.89 10.50
N GLU A 154 11.59 -11.97 11.20
CA GLU A 154 10.39 -12.65 10.74
C GLU A 154 9.68 -11.77 9.69
N VAL A 155 9.36 -12.38 8.56
CA VAL A 155 8.79 -11.66 7.41
C VAL A 155 7.37 -12.10 7.07
N LEU A 156 6.98 -13.31 7.51
CA LEU A 156 5.67 -13.90 7.26
C LEU A 156 5.09 -14.50 8.51
N ASN A 157 3.76 -14.46 8.63
CA ASN A 157 3.01 -15.40 9.45
C ASN A 157 2.63 -16.61 8.60
N PHE A 158 2.57 -17.79 9.20
CA PHE A 158 2.10 -19.00 8.54
C PHE A 158 1.03 -19.74 9.36
N VAL A 159 0.19 -20.48 8.65
CA VAL A 159 -0.69 -21.52 9.21
C VAL A 159 -0.60 -22.75 8.33
N LEU A 160 -0.22 -23.88 8.92
CA LEU A 160 -0.30 -25.20 8.29
C LEU A 160 -1.51 -25.95 8.83
N GLY A 161 -2.41 -26.32 7.95
CA GLY A 161 -3.46 -27.31 8.26
C GLY A 161 -2.91 -28.72 7.99
N LEU A 162 -3.07 -29.63 8.92
CA LEU A 162 -2.46 -30.94 8.93
C LEU A 162 -3.49 -32.06 8.83
N LYS A 163 -3.14 -33.12 8.14
CA LYS A 163 -3.87 -34.40 8.13
C LYS A 163 -2.92 -35.55 8.43
N ARG A 164 -3.43 -36.58 9.06
CA ARG A 164 -2.70 -37.81 9.36
C ARG A 164 -3.56 -39.03 9.02
N ARG A 165 -3.01 -39.94 8.25
CA ARG A 165 -3.65 -41.28 8.05
C ARG A 165 -3.46 -42.10 9.31
N GLN A 166 -4.41 -43.00 9.59
CA GLN A 166 -4.34 -43.87 10.76
C GLN A 166 -3.01 -44.66 10.77
N GLY A 167 -2.20 -44.48 11.83
CA GLY A 167 -0.85 -45.05 11.94
C GLY A 167 0.22 -44.47 11.02
N GLY A 168 -0.04 -43.40 10.26
CA GLY A 168 0.87 -42.77 9.34
C GLY A 168 1.52 -41.48 9.88
N ALA A 169 2.42 -40.92 9.08
CA ALA A 169 3.02 -39.62 9.35
C ALA A 169 2.03 -38.45 9.09
N TRP A 170 2.28 -37.32 9.71
CA TRP A 170 1.59 -36.07 9.40
C TRP A 170 1.92 -35.58 8.00
N GLN A 171 0.93 -35.00 7.34
CA GLN A 171 1.04 -34.36 6.02
C GLN A 171 0.41 -32.97 6.07
N ILE A 172 0.93 -32.05 5.26
CA ILE A 172 0.37 -30.70 5.10
C ILE A 172 -0.80 -30.79 4.12
N ALA A 173 -1.98 -30.39 4.56
CA ALA A 173 -3.19 -30.29 3.73
C ALA A 173 -3.43 -28.86 3.25
N THR A 174 -2.98 -27.88 4.03
CA THR A 174 -3.14 -26.46 3.68
C THR A 174 -1.94 -25.69 4.21
N GLU A 175 -1.42 -24.76 3.41
CA GLU A 175 -0.39 -23.81 3.83
C GLU A 175 -0.83 -22.40 3.40
N ILE A 176 -0.91 -21.51 4.38
CA ILE A 176 -1.32 -20.12 4.19
C ILE A 176 -0.25 -19.22 4.78
N PHE A 177 0.11 -18.18 4.04
CA PHE A 177 1.01 -17.16 4.50
C PHE A 177 0.32 -15.78 4.52
N THR A 178 0.73 -14.93 5.45
CA THR A 178 0.44 -13.50 5.43
C THR A 178 1.72 -12.72 5.71
N ALA A 179 1.96 -11.67 4.94
CA ALA A 179 3.12 -10.84 5.15
C ALA A 179 3.06 -10.19 6.54
N ILE A 180 4.18 -10.21 7.28
CA ILE A 180 4.36 -9.35 8.45
C ILE A 180 4.83 -8.01 7.89
N PRO A 181 4.01 -6.94 8.00
CA PRO A 181 4.44 -5.65 7.51
C PRO A 181 5.73 -5.24 8.23
N PRO A 182 6.67 -4.59 7.54
CA PRO A 182 7.84 -4.04 8.19
C PRO A 182 7.40 -3.17 9.38
N PRO A 183 8.16 -3.11 10.49
CA PRO A 183 7.83 -2.30 11.67
C PRO A 183 7.96 -0.81 11.32
N GLN A 184 6.97 -0.29 10.60
CA GLN A 184 6.96 1.07 10.08
C GLN A 184 6.31 2.06 11.05
N TYR A 185 5.58 1.54 12.02
CA TYR A 185 4.90 2.35 13.02
C TYR A 185 5.64 2.46 14.35
N GLY A 186 6.84 1.89 14.43
CA GLY A 186 7.61 1.88 15.67
C GLY A 186 8.19 3.23 16.10
N LYS A 187 8.10 4.26 15.24
CA LYS A 187 8.68 5.59 15.51
C LYS A 187 7.77 6.69 14.97
N PRO A 188 7.70 7.83 15.66
CA PRO A 188 7.10 9.04 15.11
C PRO A 188 7.80 9.45 13.82
N VAL A 189 7.05 10.09 12.91
CA VAL A 189 7.58 10.68 11.68
C VAL A 189 7.25 12.15 11.69
N GLU A 190 8.27 12.98 11.78
CA GLU A 190 8.18 14.43 11.92
C GLU A 190 8.29 15.16 10.58
N ALA A 191 7.99 16.47 10.59
CA ALA A 191 8.02 17.31 9.41
C ALA A 191 9.40 17.38 8.75
N ASP A 192 10.50 17.37 9.54
CA ASP A 192 11.86 17.42 9.00
C ASP A 192 12.17 16.22 8.10
N GLN A 193 11.68 15.03 8.50
CA GLN A 193 11.84 13.83 7.68
C GLN A 193 11.04 13.95 6.38
N LEU A 194 9.78 14.40 6.44
CA LEU A 194 8.99 14.61 5.24
C LEU A 194 9.63 15.64 4.30
N VAL A 195 10.16 16.74 4.83
CA VAL A 195 10.84 17.75 4.02
C VAL A 195 12.08 17.15 3.34
N ALA A 196 12.88 16.35 4.05
CA ALA A 196 14.02 15.66 3.45
C ALA A 196 13.61 14.71 2.30
N GLU A 197 12.48 13.98 2.44
CA GLU A 197 11.96 13.13 1.38
C GLU A 197 11.39 13.92 0.18
N LEU A 198 10.82 15.11 0.45
CA LEU A 198 10.39 16.01 -0.63
C LEU A 198 11.60 16.60 -1.36
N ASP A 199 12.68 16.96 -0.64
CA ASP A 199 13.92 17.46 -1.23
C ASP A 199 14.60 16.36 -2.08
N ASP A 200 14.65 15.12 -1.58
CA ASP A 200 15.13 13.98 -2.36
C ASP A 200 14.34 13.79 -3.66
N ALA A 201 13.03 14.00 -3.62
CA ALA A 201 12.15 13.93 -4.78
C ALA A 201 12.11 15.22 -5.64
N GLU A 202 12.83 16.29 -5.27
CA GLU A 202 12.82 17.61 -5.91
C GLU A 202 11.42 18.28 -5.88
N ILE A 203 10.55 17.90 -4.93
CA ILE A 203 9.18 18.42 -4.80
C ILE A 203 9.18 19.66 -3.89
N ALA A 204 8.70 20.78 -4.41
CA ALA A 204 8.78 22.04 -3.70
C ALA A 204 7.91 22.11 -2.45
N ARG A 205 6.72 21.54 -2.45
CA ARG A 205 5.73 21.67 -1.36
C ARG A 205 4.97 20.37 -1.12
N GLY A 206 4.47 20.21 0.14
CA GLY A 206 3.67 19.07 0.55
C GLY A 206 2.40 19.45 1.31
N VAL A 207 1.38 18.61 1.20
CA VAL A 207 0.14 18.69 1.98
C VAL A 207 0.15 17.58 3.02
N VAL A 208 0.16 17.96 4.29
CA VAL A 208 0.18 17.04 5.42
C VAL A 208 -1.24 16.80 5.92
N LEU A 209 -1.68 15.57 5.82
CA LEU A 209 -3.00 15.12 6.26
C LEU A 209 -2.86 14.45 7.63
N SER A 210 -3.38 15.09 8.68
CA SER A 210 -3.36 14.52 10.03
C SER A 210 -4.10 13.18 10.08
N THR A 211 -3.57 12.24 10.86
CA THR A 211 -4.18 10.93 11.13
C THR A 211 -5.18 10.96 12.28
N ALA A 212 -5.45 12.12 12.86
CA ALA A 212 -6.32 12.29 14.02
C ALA A 212 -7.74 11.70 13.85
N TYR A 213 -8.23 11.52 12.62
CA TYR A 213 -9.48 10.79 12.37
C TYR A 213 -9.48 9.35 12.87
N TRP A 214 -8.34 8.77 13.21
CA TRP A 214 -8.24 7.43 13.79
C TRP A 214 -8.88 7.33 15.16
N TYR A 215 -8.81 8.40 15.99
CA TYR A 215 -9.35 8.40 17.34
C TYR A 215 -10.89 8.29 17.36
N GLY A 216 -11.56 8.71 16.28
CA GLY A 216 -12.99 8.50 16.10
C GLY A 216 -13.38 7.10 15.59
N ALA A 217 -12.41 6.20 15.36
CA ALA A 217 -12.70 4.86 14.88
C ALA A 217 -13.23 3.96 16.00
N ARG A 218 -14.37 3.30 15.76
CA ARG A 218 -15.05 2.41 16.75
C ARG A 218 -14.14 1.32 17.32
N ARG A 219 -13.12 0.90 16.59
CA ARG A 219 -12.16 -0.14 17.04
C ARG A 219 -11.37 0.25 18.31
N HIS A 220 -11.26 1.52 18.63
CA HIS A 220 -10.43 2.01 19.74
C HIS A 220 -11.21 2.16 21.06
N ALA A 221 -12.49 1.87 21.10
CA ALA A 221 -13.31 1.88 22.31
C ALA A 221 -13.16 3.15 23.22
N PHE A 222 -12.77 4.28 22.63
CA PHE A 222 -12.71 5.56 23.33
C PHE A 222 -14.13 6.10 23.58
N SER A 223 -14.33 6.73 24.71
CA SER A 223 -15.49 7.61 24.92
C SER A 223 -15.44 8.80 23.95
N ASN A 224 -16.58 9.43 23.67
CA ASN A 224 -16.62 10.62 22.81
C ASN A 224 -15.69 11.73 23.30
N ALA A 225 -15.61 11.96 24.61
CA ALA A 225 -14.74 12.97 25.21
C ALA A 225 -13.25 12.65 25.04
N GLU A 226 -12.85 11.38 25.21
CA GLU A 226 -11.48 10.93 24.99
C GLU A 226 -11.10 11.02 23.51
N ALA A 227 -11.99 10.58 22.61
CA ALA A 227 -11.76 10.66 21.17
C ALA A 227 -11.59 12.12 20.71
N GLU A 228 -12.43 13.04 21.23
CA GLU A 228 -12.32 14.46 20.96
C GLU A 228 -10.99 15.04 21.45
N ALA A 229 -10.61 14.78 22.71
CA ALA A 229 -9.38 15.28 23.29
C ALA A 229 -8.13 14.78 22.51
N LYS A 230 -8.11 13.49 22.16
CA LYS A 230 -7.02 12.89 21.38
C LYS A 230 -6.98 13.44 19.94
N THR A 231 -8.13 13.60 19.29
CA THR A 231 -8.22 14.21 17.94
C THR A 231 -7.65 15.62 17.96
N ARG A 232 -8.01 16.43 18.94
CA ARG A 232 -7.48 17.80 19.08
C ARG A 232 -5.96 17.80 19.29
N ALA A 233 -5.48 16.99 20.21
CA ALA A 233 -4.04 16.92 20.52
C ALA A 233 -3.20 16.50 19.30
N ASP A 234 -3.68 15.54 18.50
CA ASP A 234 -2.96 15.07 17.31
C ASP A 234 -3.02 16.08 16.16
N ASN A 235 -4.14 16.77 15.99
CA ASN A 235 -4.26 17.89 15.06
C ASN A 235 -3.32 19.04 15.46
N ASP A 236 -3.25 19.39 16.74
CA ASP A 236 -2.36 20.44 17.25
C ASP A 236 -0.89 20.04 17.06
N TRP A 237 -0.52 18.78 17.30
CA TRP A 237 0.80 18.26 17.01
C TRP A 237 1.13 18.38 15.51
N THR A 238 0.23 17.96 14.63
CA THR A 238 0.42 18.07 13.16
C THR A 238 0.64 19.52 12.74
N VAL A 239 -0.16 20.45 13.26
CA VAL A 239 -0.03 21.88 12.96
C VAL A 239 1.30 22.42 13.48
N ALA A 240 1.72 22.04 14.68
CA ALA A 240 3.02 22.44 15.21
C ALA A 240 4.18 21.93 14.34
N GLN A 241 4.12 20.69 13.84
CA GLN A 241 5.10 20.15 12.90
C GLN A 241 5.15 20.95 11.60
N VAL A 242 4.01 21.21 10.97
CA VAL A 242 3.89 21.96 9.73
C VAL A 242 4.38 23.42 9.90
N SER A 243 4.11 24.03 11.04
CA SER A 243 4.53 25.41 11.36
C SER A 243 6.05 25.61 11.42
N ARG A 244 6.83 24.52 11.50
CA ARG A 244 8.30 24.57 11.40
C ARG A 244 8.78 24.81 9.96
N HIS A 245 7.92 24.51 8.96
CA HIS A 245 8.21 24.60 7.54
C HIS A 245 7.08 25.30 6.76
N PRO A 246 6.73 26.55 7.11
CA PRO A 246 5.52 27.22 6.61
C PRO A 246 5.53 27.48 5.09
N ASP A 247 6.72 27.62 4.49
CA ASP A 247 6.88 27.81 3.05
C ASP A 247 6.81 26.49 2.25
N ARG A 248 6.97 25.36 2.93
CA ARG A 248 7.03 24.03 2.33
C ARG A 248 5.76 23.19 2.56
N LEU A 249 5.13 23.34 3.71
CA LEU A 249 4.06 22.45 4.16
C LEU A 249 2.79 23.22 4.50
N VAL A 250 1.63 22.60 4.21
CA VAL A 250 0.32 23.00 4.73
C VAL A 250 -0.34 21.83 5.41
N ALA A 251 -1.19 22.10 6.41
CA ALA A 251 -1.87 21.09 7.20
C ALA A 251 -3.34 20.90 6.82
N PHE A 252 -3.82 19.69 6.96
CA PHE A 252 -5.23 19.31 7.01
C PHE A 252 -5.48 18.63 8.35
N CYS A 253 -6.44 19.12 9.13
CA CYS A 253 -6.84 18.45 10.36
C CYS A 253 -7.57 17.14 10.03
N GLY A 254 -7.25 16.08 10.76
CA GLY A 254 -7.95 14.80 10.67
C GLY A 254 -9.19 14.77 11.57
N VAL A 255 -10.36 14.46 11.01
CA VAL A 255 -11.61 14.39 11.79
C VAL A 255 -12.46 13.23 11.29
N GLY A 256 -13.00 12.42 12.24
CA GLY A 256 -13.93 11.35 11.91
C GLY A 256 -15.29 11.89 11.44
N ALA A 257 -15.76 11.48 10.26
CA ALA A 257 -16.97 12.03 9.65
C ALA A 257 -18.28 11.75 10.45
N LEU A 258 -18.30 10.74 11.33
CA LEU A 258 -19.44 10.40 12.19
C LEU A 258 -19.29 10.89 13.63
N ALA A 259 -18.18 11.56 13.97
CA ALA A 259 -17.91 12.03 15.31
C ALA A 259 -18.86 13.19 15.69
N ASP A 260 -19.43 13.14 16.89
CA ASP A 260 -20.39 14.16 17.37
C ASP A 260 -19.70 15.53 17.54
N TYR A 261 -18.38 15.55 17.82
CA TYR A 261 -17.56 16.76 17.93
C TYR A 261 -17.06 17.29 16.58
N ALA A 262 -17.37 16.64 15.44
CA ALA A 262 -16.77 16.95 14.15
C ALA A 262 -16.92 18.42 13.74
N ALA A 263 -18.12 18.98 13.82
CA ALA A 263 -18.39 20.36 13.44
C ALA A 263 -17.61 21.36 14.31
N ALA A 264 -17.53 21.13 15.62
CA ALA A 264 -16.78 21.97 16.55
C ALA A 264 -15.26 21.92 16.26
N GLU A 265 -14.73 20.74 16.00
CA GLU A 265 -13.30 20.58 15.67
C GLU A 265 -12.94 21.19 14.31
N ILE A 266 -13.81 21.07 13.30
CA ILE A 266 -13.64 21.74 12.00
C ILE A 266 -13.56 23.25 12.19
N ALA A 267 -14.49 23.84 12.95
CA ALA A 267 -14.53 25.29 13.23
C ALA A 267 -13.31 25.76 14.04
N ARG A 268 -12.75 24.90 14.91
CA ARG A 268 -11.51 25.15 15.64
C ARG A 268 -10.31 25.13 14.70
N CYS A 269 -10.19 24.09 13.88
CA CYS A 269 -9.10 23.90 12.92
C CYS A 269 -9.01 25.04 11.90
N ALA A 270 -10.14 25.59 11.48
CA ALA A 270 -10.17 26.73 10.55
C ALA A 270 -9.48 28.00 11.08
N LYS A 271 -9.21 28.06 12.39
CA LYS A 271 -8.53 29.20 13.06
C LYS A 271 -7.05 28.91 13.30
N LEU A 272 -6.58 27.71 13.05
CA LEU A 272 -5.19 27.35 13.29
C LEU A 272 -4.29 27.81 12.11
N PRO A 273 -3.03 28.17 12.38
CA PRO A 273 -2.10 28.60 11.33
C PRO A 273 -1.81 27.45 10.37
N HIS A 274 -1.58 27.79 9.09
CA HIS A 274 -1.19 26.86 8.03
C HIS A 274 -2.19 25.73 7.73
N VAL A 275 -3.35 25.69 8.38
CA VAL A 275 -4.43 24.74 8.08
C VAL A 275 -5.23 25.24 6.88
N LYS A 276 -5.38 24.36 5.88
CA LYS A 276 -6.09 24.63 4.62
C LYS A 276 -7.34 23.79 4.43
N GLY A 277 -7.51 22.73 5.23
CA GLY A 277 -8.63 21.83 5.04
C GLY A 277 -8.75 20.74 6.10
N ILE A 278 -9.64 19.80 5.82
CA ILE A 278 -10.00 18.68 6.68
C ILE A 278 -9.74 17.36 5.92
N LYS A 279 -9.11 16.42 6.59
CA LYS A 279 -8.99 15.00 6.16
C LYS A 279 -10.03 14.17 6.88
N THR A 280 -10.73 13.32 6.12
CA THR A 280 -11.58 12.28 6.69
C THR A 280 -11.37 10.94 5.99
N HIS A 281 -11.78 9.85 6.65
CA HIS A 281 -11.60 8.49 6.15
C HIS A 281 -12.83 7.65 6.49
N PHE A 282 -13.69 7.36 5.51
CA PHE A 282 -14.98 6.71 5.73
C PHE A 282 -14.84 5.31 6.32
N ALA A 283 -13.90 4.50 5.81
CA ALA A 283 -13.68 3.16 6.35
C ALA A 283 -13.25 3.18 7.84
N ASN A 284 -12.38 4.12 8.24
CA ASN A 284 -11.97 4.26 9.63
C ASN A 284 -13.10 4.80 10.52
N ALA A 285 -13.91 5.70 10.02
CA ALA A 285 -15.09 6.19 10.71
C ALA A 285 -16.26 5.18 10.71
N SER A 286 -16.11 4.02 10.08
CA SER A 286 -17.16 3.02 9.90
C SER A 286 -18.42 3.59 9.23
N VAL A 287 -18.23 4.48 8.25
CA VAL A 287 -19.33 5.02 7.45
C VAL A 287 -19.96 3.89 6.64
N ASP A 288 -21.26 3.75 6.75
CA ASP A 288 -22.09 2.94 5.88
C ASP A 288 -22.93 3.89 5.02
N LEU A 289 -22.66 3.96 3.73
CA LEU A 289 -23.38 4.84 2.80
C LEU A 289 -24.79 4.35 2.48
N LYS A 290 -25.15 3.10 2.84
CA LYS A 290 -26.53 2.60 2.77
C LYS A 290 -27.35 2.99 4.00
N ASN A 291 -26.70 3.46 5.07
CA ASN A 291 -27.38 3.95 6.27
C ASN A 291 -27.68 5.46 6.12
N PRO A 292 -28.97 5.88 6.08
CA PRO A 292 -29.34 7.28 5.89
C PRO A 292 -28.88 8.20 7.03
N GLU A 293 -28.74 7.70 8.26
CA GLU A 293 -28.22 8.48 9.40
C GLU A 293 -26.72 8.79 9.22
N HIS A 294 -25.95 7.80 8.73
CA HIS A 294 -24.54 8.02 8.42
C HIS A 294 -24.38 9.03 7.27
N VAL A 295 -25.18 8.89 6.21
CA VAL A 295 -25.19 9.86 5.11
C VAL A 295 -25.55 11.27 5.60
N ALA A 296 -26.54 11.40 6.47
CA ALA A 296 -26.91 12.69 7.06
C ALA A 296 -25.76 13.30 7.89
N LYS A 297 -25.07 12.52 8.73
CA LYS A 297 -23.89 12.97 9.49
C LYS A 297 -22.74 13.38 8.57
N VAL A 298 -22.45 12.61 7.52
CA VAL A 298 -21.41 12.97 6.53
C VAL A 298 -21.78 14.26 5.80
N LYS A 299 -23.05 14.48 5.46
CA LYS A 299 -23.51 15.76 4.89
C LYS A 299 -23.28 16.91 5.85
N GLN A 300 -23.61 16.76 7.13
CA GLN A 300 -23.33 17.79 8.16
C GLN A 300 -21.83 18.07 8.28
N PHE A 301 -21.00 17.03 8.22
CA PHE A 301 -19.55 17.15 8.24
C PHE A 301 -19.03 18.02 7.07
N VAL A 302 -19.42 17.70 5.82
CA VAL A 302 -18.95 18.46 4.65
C VAL A 302 -19.55 19.87 4.61
N GLN A 303 -20.79 20.09 5.11
CA GLN A 303 -21.40 21.41 5.29
C GLN A 303 -20.61 22.26 6.29
N ALA A 304 -20.17 21.67 7.41
CA ALA A 304 -19.33 22.37 8.38
C ALA A 304 -17.98 22.80 7.76
N ALA A 305 -17.35 21.94 6.96
CA ALA A 305 -16.14 22.29 6.24
C ALA A 305 -16.39 23.43 5.22
N ASN A 306 -17.49 23.36 4.47
CA ASN A 306 -17.87 24.39 3.50
C ASN A 306 -18.12 25.74 4.17
N ALA A 307 -18.86 25.77 5.28
CA ALA A 307 -19.16 26.98 6.04
C ALA A 307 -17.89 27.64 6.61
N ASN A 308 -16.86 26.85 6.91
CA ASN A 308 -15.57 27.34 7.40
C ASN A 308 -14.53 27.54 6.28
N ARG A 309 -14.92 27.42 5.00
CA ARG A 309 -14.04 27.55 3.82
C ARG A 309 -12.83 26.60 3.83
N MET A 310 -13.01 25.42 4.41
CA MET A 310 -12.00 24.40 4.53
C MET A 310 -12.11 23.41 3.36
N ALA A 311 -11.05 23.24 2.60
CA ALA A 311 -10.98 22.17 1.60
C ALA A 311 -11.13 20.78 2.27
N ILE A 312 -11.56 19.79 1.50
CA ILE A 312 -11.80 18.45 2.03
C ILE A 312 -10.93 17.45 1.25
N VAL A 313 -10.14 16.64 1.97
CA VAL A 313 -9.53 15.43 1.43
C VAL A 313 -10.23 14.23 2.06
N ALA A 314 -10.91 13.44 1.24
CA ALA A 314 -11.73 12.33 1.70
C ALA A 314 -11.29 10.98 1.12
N HIS A 315 -11.00 10.02 1.99
CA HIS A 315 -10.97 8.61 1.61
C HIS A 315 -12.42 8.10 1.67
N VAL A 316 -13.09 8.10 0.52
CA VAL A 316 -14.54 7.85 0.45
C VAL A 316 -14.91 6.37 0.43
N ARG A 317 -13.96 5.48 0.15
CA ARG A 317 -14.21 4.05 0.21
C ARG A 317 -14.58 3.63 1.63
N THR A 318 -15.64 2.83 1.74
CA THR A 318 -16.11 2.24 2.99
C THR A 318 -15.45 0.88 3.26
N ARG A 319 -15.63 0.32 4.44
CA ARG A 319 -15.27 -1.07 4.72
C ARG A 319 -16.24 -2.01 4.00
N GLY A 320 -15.73 -3.14 3.55
CA GLY A 320 -16.53 -4.11 2.81
C GLY A 320 -16.70 -3.73 1.35
N GLU A 321 -17.93 -3.80 0.84
CA GLU A 321 -18.23 -3.49 -0.56
C GLU A 321 -18.04 -2.02 -0.87
N TRP A 322 -17.41 -1.76 -2.01
CA TRP A 322 -17.33 -0.44 -2.62
C TRP A 322 -17.76 -0.55 -4.08
N LEU A 323 -19.01 -0.22 -4.32
CA LEU A 323 -19.71 -0.41 -5.59
C LEU A 323 -20.11 0.95 -6.19
N PRO A 324 -20.48 1.00 -7.48
CA PRO A 324 -20.92 2.23 -8.14
C PRO A 324 -22.08 2.96 -7.43
N GLU A 325 -22.98 2.24 -6.75
CA GLU A 325 -24.06 2.87 -5.98
C GLU A 325 -23.52 3.69 -4.80
N HIS A 326 -22.45 3.27 -4.13
CA HIS A 326 -21.83 4.04 -3.07
C HIS A 326 -21.20 5.33 -3.61
N ALA A 327 -20.53 5.26 -4.76
CA ALA A 327 -20.00 6.44 -5.43
C ALA A 327 -21.12 7.40 -5.87
N ARG A 328 -22.28 6.87 -6.34
CA ARG A 328 -23.45 7.70 -6.65
C ARG A 328 -23.98 8.42 -5.44
N ILE A 329 -24.05 7.79 -4.26
CA ILE A 329 -24.45 8.45 -3.01
C ILE A 329 -23.51 9.62 -2.70
N VAL A 330 -22.20 9.41 -2.84
CA VAL A 330 -21.20 10.48 -2.67
C VAL A 330 -21.47 11.62 -3.67
N LEU A 331 -21.61 11.30 -4.96
CA LEU A 331 -21.85 12.26 -6.03
C LEU A 331 -23.16 13.05 -5.85
N GLU A 332 -24.24 12.37 -5.50
CA GLU A 332 -25.58 12.93 -5.51
C GLU A 332 -25.99 13.60 -4.21
N GLN A 333 -25.45 13.14 -3.06
CA GLN A 333 -25.89 13.59 -1.76
C GLN A 333 -24.81 14.30 -0.96
N ILE A 334 -23.54 13.93 -1.11
CA ILE A 334 -22.44 14.44 -0.29
C ILE A 334 -21.76 15.63 -0.98
N LEU A 335 -21.34 15.50 -2.23
CA LEU A 335 -20.65 16.59 -2.94
C LEU A 335 -21.48 17.88 -3.01
N PRO A 336 -22.83 17.83 -3.27
CA PRO A 336 -23.64 19.04 -3.31
C PRO A 336 -23.76 19.76 -1.96
N ALA A 337 -23.43 19.11 -0.85
CA ALA A 337 -23.47 19.69 0.47
C ALA A 337 -22.26 20.61 0.80
N ALA A 338 -21.22 20.59 -0.04
CA ALA A 338 -20.04 21.47 0.07
C ALA A 338 -19.68 22.09 -1.29
N PRO A 339 -20.54 22.96 -1.86
CA PRO A 339 -20.39 23.46 -3.22
C PRO A 339 -19.27 24.47 -3.42
N ASP A 340 -18.76 25.10 -2.36
CA ASP A 340 -17.89 26.27 -2.48
C ASP A 340 -16.41 25.97 -2.21
N VAL A 341 -16.11 24.77 -1.71
CA VAL A 341 -14.73 24.36 -1.36
C VAL A 341 -14.25 23.23 -2.26
N PRO A 342 -12.93 23.13 -2.52
CA PRO A 342 -12.35 21.99 -3.20
C PRO A 342 -12.55 20.70 -2.39
N ILE A 343 -12.96 19.63 -3.09
CA ILE A 343 -13.04 18.27 -2.54
C ILE A 343 -12.07 17.41 -3.33
N GLN A 344 -11.08 16.84 -2.67
CA GLN A 344 -10.15 15.87 -3.22
C GLN A 344 -10.52 14.47 -2.73
N ILE A 345 -10.83 13.58 -3.65
CA ILE A 345 -11.04 12.15 -3.36
C ILE A 345 -9.68 11.45 -3.43
N ALA A 346 -9.30 10.83 -2.31
CA ALA A 346 -8.07 10.10 -2.18
C ALA A 346 -8.06 8.81 -3.01
N HIS A 347 -6.88 8.41 -3.51
CA HIS A 347 -6.62 7.13 -4.20
C HIS A 347 -7.60 6.85 -5.36
N MET A 348 -7.95 7.86 -6.14
CA MET A 348 -8.94 7.76 -7.23
C MET A 348 -10.33 7.27 -6.76
N GLY A 349 -10.61 7.29 -5.45
CA GLY A 349 -11.84 6.76 -4.86
C GLY A 349 -11.89 5.23 -4.82
N SER A 350 -10.77 4.55 -5.04
CA SER A 350 -10.68 3.10 -5.08
C SER A 350 -9.97 2.50 -3.84
N ALA A 351 -9.81 1.18 -3.84
CA ALA A 351 -8.76 0.55 -3.04
C ALA A 351 -7.39 0.98 -3.58
N ALA A 352 -6.39 1.02 -2.72
CA ALA A 352 -5.03 1.26 -3.14
C ALA A 352 -4.70 0.47 -4.41
N GLY A 353 -4.26 1.18 -5.46
CA GLY A 353 -3.75 0.60 -6.67
C GLY A 353 -4.68 0.50 -7.87
N GLU A 354 -6.02 0.69 -7.76
CA GLU A 354 -6.83 0.42 -8.95
C GLU A 354 -8.10 1.27 -9.10
N PRO A 355 -8.20 2.13 -10.13
CA PRO A 355 -9.48 2.67 -10.54
C PRO A 355 -10.47 1.54 -10.82
N ASP A 356 -11.62 1.59 -10.19
CA ASP A 356 -12.66 0.57 -10.27
C ASP A 356 -13.96 1.13 -10.90
N ALA A 357 -15.00 0.32 -10.89
CA ALA A 357 -16.31 0.74 -11.41
C ALA A 357 -16.93 1.91 -10.63
N ALA A 358 -16.55 2.10 -9.35
CA ALA A 358 -16.99 3.25 -8.56
C ALA A 358 -16.22 4.52 -8.95
N THR A 359 -14.92 4.42 -9.26
CA THR A 359 -14.14 5.53 -9.86
C THR A 359 -14.78 6.01 -11.17
N ALA A 360 -15.31 5.08 -11.99
CA ALA A 360 -15.95 5.42 -13.26
C ALA A 360 -17.15 6.35 -13.07
N VAL A 361 -17.88 6.27 -11.96
CA VAL A 361 -19.02 7.16 -11.66
C VAL A 361 -18.57 8.63 -11.60
N PHE A 362 -17.45 8.90 -10.95
CA PHE A 362 -16.89 10.26 -10.86
C PHE A 362 -16.34 10.71 -12.22
N ALA A 363 -15.63 9.82 -12.92
CA ALA A 363 -15.08 10.11 -14.25
C ALA A 363 -16.19 10.44 -15.26
N ASP A 364 -17.32 9.72 -15.23
CA ASP A 364 -18.47 9.96 -16.08
C ASP A 364 -19.13 11.30 -15.79
N ALA A 365 -19.32 11.63 -14.50
CA ALA A 365 -19.89 12.90 -14.11
C ALA A 365 -18.99 14.08 -14.53
N ILE A 366 -17.67 13.95 -14.41
CA ILE A 366 -16.72 14.96 -14.85
C ILE A 366 -16.75 15.12 -16.37
N ALA A 367 -16.73 14.02 -17.13
CA ALA A 367 -16.80 14.04 -18.59
C ALA A 367 -18.12 14.65 -19.09
N ALA A 368 -19.22 14.41 -18.38
CA ALA A 368 -20.54 15.01 -18.64
C ALA A 368 -20.63 16.48 -18.19
N LYS A 369 -19.60 17.05 -17.58
CA LYS A 369 -19.58 18.43 -17.01
C LYS A 369 -20.71 18.64 -15.98
N ASP A 370 -21.01 17.62 -15.20
CA ASP A 370 -22.00 17.70 -14.13
C ASP A 370 -21.65 18.83 -13.15
N PRO A 371 -22.56 19.78 -12.85
CA PRO A 371 -22.25 20.89 -11.97
C PRO A 371 -21.87 20.46 -10.54
N ARG A 372 -22.27 19.27 -10.11
CA ARG A 372 -21.95 18.71 -8.78
C ARG A 372 -20.47 18.41 -8.61
N VAL A 373 -19.73 18.19 -9.71
CA VAL A 373 -18.28 17.87 -9.70
C VAL A 373 -17.40 19.07 -10.07
N ARG A 374 -17.94 20.31 -10.09
CA ARG A 374 -17.17 21.49 -10.47
C ARG A 374 -15.90 21.68 -9.65
N ASN A 375 -15.95 21.41 -8.32
CA ASN A 375 -14.87 21.52 -7.36
C ASN A 375 -14.30 20.16 -6.94
N LEU A 376 -14.59 19.09 -7.71
CA LEU A 376 -14.07 17.75 -7.45
C LEU A 376 -12.70 17.56 -8.11
N TYR A 377 -11.76 17.06 -7.32
CA TYR A 377 -10.43 16.63 -7.69
C TYR A 377 -10.18 15.23 -7.17
N LEU A 378 -9.21 14.53 -7.73
CA LEU A 378 -8.79 13.22 -7.25
C LEU A 378 -7.27 13.22 -7.06
N ASP A 379 -6.74 12.28 -6.27
CA ASP A 379 -5.30 12.06 -6.27
C ASP A 379 -4.95 10.64 -6.74
N ILE A 380 -3.76 10.54 -7.32
CA ILE A 380 -3.23 9.31 -7.90
C ILE A 380 -2.41 8.49 -6.87
N THR A 381 -2.46 8.88 -5.63
CA THR A 381 -1.75 8.24 -4.53
C THR A 381 -1.99 6.73 -4.52
N GLN A 382 -0.93 5.94 -4.50
CA GLN A 382 -0.95 4.47 -4.54
C GLN A 382 -1.67 3.83 -5.75
N THR A 383 -2.12 4.61 -6.73
CA THR A 383 -2.80 4.08 -7.92
C THR A 383 -1.84 3.34 -8.85
N VAL A 384 -0.58 3.77 -8.90
CA VAL A 384 0.48 3.06 -9.61
C VAL A 384 1.41 2.44 -8.57
N LEU A 385 1.49 1.10 -8.57
CA LEU A 385 2.28 0.35 -7.59
C LEU A 385 3.78 0.51 -7.86
N THR A 386 4.55 0.68 -6.80
CA THR A 386 6.00 0.91 -6.88
C THR A 386 6.80 -0.37 -7.11
N ASP A 387 6.21 -1.53 -6.79
CA ASP A 387 6.84 -2.86 -6.97
C ASP A 387 6.92 -3.33 -8.43
N GLY A 388 6.27 -2.61 -9.34
CA GLY A 388 6.29 -2.96 -10.76
C GLY A 388 5.35 -4.09 -11.18
N SER A 389 4.52 -4.60 -10.29
CA SER A 389 3.65 -5.77 -10.53
C SER A 389 2.52 -5.53 -11.55
N GLN A 390 2.14 -4.27 -11.78
CA GLN A 390 1.07 -3.94 -12.73
C GLN A 390 1.50 -4.12 -14.20
N SER A 391 0.69 -4.86 -14.98
CA SER A 391 0.92 -5.09 -16.40
C SER A 391 0.80 -3.79 -17.22
N GLN A 392 1.38 -3.78 -18.42
CA GLN A 392 1.27 -2.64 -19.35
C GLN A 392 -0.20 -2.36 -19.74
N GLU A 393 -1.02 -3.40 -19.89
CA GLU A 393 -2.45 -3.26 -20.14
C GLU A 393 -3.13 -2.54 -18.98
N ARG A 394 -2.79 -2.90 -17.73
CA ARG A 394 -3.34 -2.25 -16.55
C ARG A 394 -2.93 -0.78 -16.45
N LEU A 395 -1.65 -0.48 -16.70
CA LEU A 395 -1.17 0.90 -16.76
C LEU A 395 -1.89 1.71 -17.86
N ALA A 396 -2.20 1.10 -18.99
CA ALA A 396 -2.97 1.75 -20.07
C ALA A 396 -4.42 2.03 -19.65
N GLN A 397 -5.06 1.12 -18.92
CA GLN A 397 -6.40 1.34 -18.35
C GLN A 397 -6.41 2.51 -17.38
N ILE A 398 -5.42 2.56 -16.46
CA ILE A 398 -5.27 3.68 -15.53
C ILE A 398 -5.11 5.00 -16.30
N ALA A 399 -4.21 5.07 -17.28
CA ALA A 399 -4.01 6.28 -18.08
C ALA A 399 -5.28 6.71 -18.82
N GLY A 400 -6.08 5.74 -19.30
CA GLY A 400 -7.39 6.01 -19.91
C GLY A 400 -8.37 6.67 -18.94
N VAL A 401 -8.43 6.20 -17.68
CA VAL A 401 -9.28 6.80 -16.65
C VAL A 401 -8.79 8.22 -16.29
N LEU A 402 -7.48 8.44 -16.17
CA LEU A 402 -6.93 9.78 -15.90
C LEU A 402 -7.30 10.77 -16.99
N ARG A 403 -7.20 10.38 -18.28
CA ARG A 403 -7.62 11.23 -19.41
C ARG A 403 -9.11 11.55 -19.39
N ARG A 404 -9.94 10.58 -18.98
CA ARG A 404 -11.39 10.78 -18.88
C ARG A 404 -11.78 11.76 -17.76
N ILE A 405 -11.04 11.74 -16.63
CA ILE A 405 -11.23 12.68 -15.52
C ILE A 405 -10.72 14.09 -15.92
N GLY A 406 -9.67 14.15 -16.73
CA GLY A 406 -8.91 15.35 -17.02
C GLY A 406 -7.69 15.46 -16.09
N LEU A 407 -6.50 15.46 -16.69
CA LEU A 407 -5.23 15.42 -15.95
C LEU A 407 -5.06 16.62 -15.02
N GLU A 408 -5.63 17.76 -15.34
CA GLU A 408 -5.62 18.99 -14.54
C GLU A 408 -6.40 18.87 -13.22
N ARG A 409 -7.21 17.81 -13.05
CA ARG A 409 -7.96 17.50 -11.82
C ARG A 409 -7.30 16.44 -10.95
N ILE A 410 -6.15 15.92 -11.38
CA ILE A 410 -5.46 14.83 -10.69
C ILE A 410 -4.25 15.42 -9.95
N PHE A 411 -4.14 15.14 -8.66
CA PHE A 411 -2.99 15.54 -7.85
C PHE A 411 -2.08 14.35 -7.58
N PHE A 412 -0.79 14.63 -7.46
CA PHE A 412 0.19 13.65 -7.02
C PHE A 412 0.22 13.59 -5.48
N GLY A 413 0.43 12.39 -4.94
CA GLY A 413 0.71 12.11 -3.55
C GLY A 413 1.38 10.74 -3.42
N SER A 414 2.02 10.45 -2.30
CA SER A 414 2.63 9.15 -2.05
C SER A 414 2.03 8.41 -0.85
N ASP A 415 1.20 9.11 -0.06
CA ASP A 415 0.69 8.57 1.21
C ASP A 415 1.83 8.15 2.17
N MET A 416 3.01 8.77 1.97
CA MET A 416 4.18 8.53 2.80
C MET A 416 3.80 8.71 4.25
N THR A 417 4.38 7.86 5.10
CA THR A 417 4.13 7.78 6.54
C THR A 417 2.71 7.37 6.94
N GLY A 418 1.84 7.12 5.98
CA GLY A 418 0.55 6.51 6.25
C GLY A 418 0.65 5.10 6.83
N PRO A 419 -0.46 4.57 7.35
CA PRO A 419 -0.53 3.19 7.83
C PRO A 419 -0.20 2.21 6.69
N GLY A 420 0.94 1.57 6.76
CA GLY A 420 1.41 0.64 5.73
C GLY A 420 2.80 0.97 5.18
N GLY A 421 3.37 2.13 5.58
CA GLY A 421 4.74 2.52 5.23
C GLY A 421 4.93 2.62 3.74
N ASN A 422 4.13 3.42 3.14
CA ASN A 422 4.21 3.64 1.71
C ASN A 422 5.58 4.18 1.32
N PRO A 423 6.08 3.78 0.16
CA PRO A 423 7.34 4.27 -0.36
C PRO A 423 7.39 5.80 -0.43
N PRO A 424 8.59 6.40 -0.39
CA PRO A 424 8.75 7.85 -0.42
C PRO A 424 8.27 8.47 -1.75
N PRO A 425 8.04 9.79 -1.78
CA PRO A 425 7.53 10.49 -2.96
C PRO A 425 8.30 10.22 -4.25
N ARG A 426 9.63 10.11 -4.19
CA ARG A 426 10.48 9.79 -5.34
C ARG A 426 10.10 8.47 -5.99
N GLU A 427 9.92 7.41 -5.20
CA GLU A 427 9.59 6.08 -5.72
C GLU A 427 8.17 6.04 -6.29
N HIS A 428 7.21 6.71 -5.65
CA HIS A 428 5.86 6.84 -6.20
C HIS A 428 5.83 7.60 -7.52
N TRP A 429 6.59 8.71 -7.63
CA TRP A 429 6.64 9.45 -8.88
C TRP A 429 7.33 8.65 -9.99
N LYS A 430 8.37 7.89 -9.66
CA LYS A 430 8.99 6.95 -10.59
C LYS A 430 7.99 5.92 -11.11
N ALA A 431 7.12 5.39 -10.25
CA ALA A 431 6.05 4.49 -10.66
C ALA A 431 5.04 5.20 -11.58
N VAL A 432 4.58 6.41 -11.26
CA VAL A 432 3.65 7.21 -12.08
C VAL A 432 4.21 7.47 -13.49
N ARG A 433 5.52 7.69 -13.63
CA ARG A 433 6.17 7.87 -14.93
C ARG A 433 6.10 6.64 -15.85
N ARG A 434 5.75 5.45 -15.31
CA ARG A 434 5.53 4.24 -16.12
C ARG A 434 4.19 4.25 -16.86
N LEU A 435 3.26 5.13 -16.48
CA LEU A 435 2.00 5.28 -17.21
C LEU A 435 2.26 5.66 -18.67
N PRO A 436 1.51 5.08 -19.64
CA PRO A 436 1.61 5.42 -21.05
C PRO A 436 0.94 6.77 -21.34
N LEU A 437 1.36 7.79 -20.61
CA LEU A 437 1.07 9.21 -20.85
C LEU A 437 2.15 9.79 -21.79
N THR A 438 1.80 10.76 -22.60
CA THR A 438 2.80 11.56 -23.32
C THR A 438 3.55 12.46 -22.34
N ASP A 439 4.72 12.96 -22.73
CA ASP A 439 5.49 13.90 -21.89
C ASP A 439 4.70 15.18 -21.60
N ALA A 440 3.88 15.64 -22.55
CA ALA A 440 2.98 16.78 -22.36
C ALA A 440 1.92 16.49 -21.29
N GLU A 441 1.28 15.34 -21.34
CA GLU A 441 0.29 14.89 -20.36
C GLU A 441 0.92 14.73 -18.98
N LEU A 442 2.13 14.15 -18.90
CA LEU A 442 2.84 13.98 -17.65
C LEU A 442 3.24 15.34 -17.04
N ARG A 443 3.63 16.34 -17.87
CA ARG A 443 3.89 17.71 -17.38
C ARG A 443 2.63 18.38 -16.85
N VAL A 444 1.46 18.15 -17.45
CA VAL A 444 0.19 18.67 -16.91
C VAL A 444 -0.04 18.08 -15.51
N LEU A 445 0.08 16.77 -15.35
CA LEU A 445 -0.10 16.09 -14.07
C LEU A 445 0.90 16.61 -13.01
N ALA A 446 2.18 16.75 -13.39
CA ALA A 446 3.24 17.21 -12.51
C ALA A 446 3.07 18.67 -12.09
N ALA A 447 2.59 19.53 -12.98
CA ALA A 447 2.43 20.96 -12.71
C ALA A 447 1.21 21.32 -11.85
N ASN A 448 0.35 20.35 -11.53
CA ASN A 448 -0.88 20.60 -10.79
C ASN A 448 -0.59 21.08 -9.36
N VAL A 449 -1.18 22.22 -9.04
CA VAL A 449 -1.19 22.79 -7.68
C VAL A 449 -2.63 22.80 -7.19
N PRO A 450 -2.95 22.12 -6.07
CA PRO A 450 -4.30 22.16 -5.52
C PRO A 450 -4.80 23.57 -5.28
N PRO A 451 -6.10 23.87 -5.53
CA PRO A 451 -6.66 25.23 -5.34
C PRO A 451 -6.45 25.80 -3.96
N TYR A 452 -6.44 24.96 -2.92
CA TYR A 452 -6.22 25.36 -1.53
C TYR A 452 -4.75 25.71 -1.18
N MET A 453 -3.83 25.53 -2.15
CA MET A 453 -2.40 25.91 -2.01
C MET A 453 -2.02 27.15 -2.84
N LYS A 454 -2.97 27.69 -3.60
CA LYS A 454 -2.78 28.92 -4.40
C LYS A 454 -2.88 30.17 -3.55
#